data_8bcdf56fa8eb6a8caaf2c4d3d0d264ff
#
_entry.id   8bcdf56fa8eb6a8caaf2c4d3d0d264ff
#
_cell.length_a   1.000
_cell.length_b   1.000
_cell.length_c   1.000
_cell.angle_alpha   90.00
_cell.angle_beta   90.00
_cell.angle_gamma   90.00
#
_symmetry.space_group_name_H-M   'P 1'
#
loop_
_entity.id
_entity.type
_entity.pdbx_description
1 polymer ?
#
loop_
_entity_poly.entity_id
_entity_poly.type
_entity_poly.pdbx_seq_one_letter_code
_entity_poly.pdbx_strand_id
1 'polypeptide(L)'
;GHIFFSDNWFGFDDGIYGAARFADIFSGQEKPLSALPGWPKTAKTPEIHMPCPDEIKFEVVKRAQAYFRNKYTVSEIDGVRVIRPDGWGLIRASNTQPALILRFEAETENAMNELRKDMEAPLKGWIAELGGKS
;
A
#
# COMPACT_ATOMS: atom_id res chain seq x y z
N GLY A 1 -11.24 7.16 2.07
CA GLY A 1 -11.23 5.73 1.94
C GLY A 1 -12.59 5.13 2.21
N HIS A 2 -12.67 3.83 2.01
CA HIS A 2 -13.85 3.05 2.37
C HIS A 2 -13.79 2.68 3.85
N ILE A 3 -14.92 2.76 4.56
CA ILE A 3 -14.99 2.52 6.00
C ILE A 3 -15.99 1.41 6.28
N PHE A 4 -15.52 0.36 6.97
CA PHE A 4 -16.29 -0.83 7.28
C PHE A 4 -16.34 -1.01 8.80
N PHE A 5 -17.54 -1.15 9.35
CA PHE A 5 -17.77 -1.47 10.76
C PHE A 5 -18.52 -2.79 10.87
N SER A 6 -17.99 -3.74 11.62
CA SER A 6 -18.63 -5.05 11.86
C SER A 6 -19.03 -5.26 13.32
N ASP A 7 -18.62 -4.38 14.23
CA ASP A 7 -18.89 -4.46 15.66
C ASP A 7 -20.35 -4.11 16.02
N ASN A 8 -20.87 -3.02 15.42
CA ASN A 8 -22.25 -2.54 15.66
C ASN A 8 -22.95 -2.14 14.36
N TRP A 9 -22.52 -2.72 13.22
CA TRP A 9 -23.05 -2.46 11.89
C TRP A 9 -22.92 -3.69 11.00
N PHE A 10 -23.45 -3.63 9.80
CA PHE A 10 -23.59 -4.78 8.89
C PHE A 10 -22.29 -5.20 8.16
N GLY A 11 -21.18 -4.50 8.38
CA GLY A 11 -19.88 -4.84 7.78
C GLY A 11 -19.70 -4.48 6.30
N PHE A 12 -20.60 -3.68 5.72
CA PHE A 12 -20.40 -3.12 4.38
C PHE A 12 -19.83 -1.69 4.43
N ASP A 13 -19.42 -1.18 3.28
CA ASP A 13 -18.90 0.17 3.14
C ASP A 13 -20.02 1.20 3.31
N ASP A 14 -19.97 1.96 4.41
CA ASP A 14 -20.99 2.94 4.75
C ASP A 14 -20.37 4.24 5.29
N GLY A 15 -20.24 5.21 4.41
CA GLY A 15 -19.72 6.55 4.75
C GLY A 15 -20.67 7.34 5.64
N ILE A 16 -21.99 7.10 5.59
CA ILE A 16 -22.99 7.79 6.44
C ILE A 16 -22.84 7.30 7.87
N TYR A 17 -22.78 5.99 8.07
CA TYR A 17 -22.52 5.42 9.39
C TYR A 17 -21.16 5.84 9.92
N GLY A 18 -20.11 5.84 9.08
CA GLY A 18 -18.79 6.34 9.43
C GLY A 18 -18.80 7.79 9.91
N ALA A 19 -19.55 8.67 9.23
CA ALA A 19 -19.74 10.07 9.64
C ALA A 19 -20.49 10.19 10.97
N ALA A 20 -21.53 9.40 11.19
CA ALA A 20 -22.26 9.35 12.45
C ALA A 20 -21.37 8.90 13.62
N ARG A 21 -20.57 7.85 13.44
CA ARG A 21 -19.59 7.40 14.44
C ARG A 21 -18.53 8.45 14.75
N PHE A 22 -18.07 9.15 13.72
CA PHE A 22 -17.14 10.25 13.90
C PHE A 22 -17.77 11.39 14.72
N ALA A 23 -19.00 11.80 14.40
CA ALA A 23 -19.73 12.83 15.16
C ALA A 23 -19.98 12.41 16.62
N ASP A 24 -20.33 11.13 16.86
CA ASP A 24 -20.51 10.57 18.19
C ASP A 24 -19.22 10.66 19.03
N ILE A 25 -18.09 10.23 18.48
CA ILE A 25 -16.78 10.35 19.14
C ILE A 25 -16.47 11.81 19.49
N PHE A 26 -16.75 12.75 18.57
CA PHE A 26 -16.47 14.17 18.79
C PHE A 26 -17.44 14.85 19.73
N SER A 27 -18.70 14.43 19.80
CA SER A 27 -19.67 15.00 20.74
C SER A 27 -19.29 14.80 22.20
N GLY A 28 -18.54 13.75 22.51
CA GLY A 28 -18.01 13.45 23.83
C GLY A 28 -16.66 14.12 24.15
N GLN A 29 -16.07 14.89 23.23
CA GLN A 29 -14.76 15.51 23.43
C GLN A 29 -14.92 16.96 23.95
N GLU A 30 -14.15 17.29 25.00
CA GLU A 30 -14.08 18.69 25.50
C GLU A 30 -13.15 19.56 24.62
N LYS A 31 -12.27 18.93 23.81
CA LYS A 31 -11.27 19.62 22.99
C LYS A 31 -11.72 19.72 21.54
N PRO A 32 -11.42 20.83 20.85
CA PRO A 32 -11.72 20.94 19.43
C PRO A 32 -10.88 19.95 18.60
N LEU A 33 -11.36 19.60 17.41
CA LEU A 33 -10.67 18.70 16.45
C LEU A 33 -9.21 19.08 16.20
N SER A 34 -8.93 20.40 16.14
CA SER A 34 -7.59 20.94 15.94
C SER A 34 -6.61 20.65 17.10
N ALA A 35 -7.11 20.27 18.25
CA ALA A 35 -6.30 19.94 19.43
C ALA A 35 -6.01 18.41 19.55
N LEU A 36 -6.52 17.59 18.63
CA LEU A 36 -6.18 16.18 18.59
C LEU A 36 -4.72 16.01 18.22
N PRO A 37 -4.03 14.98 18.78
CA PRO A 37 -2.68 14.68 18.39
C PRO A 37 -2.61 14.44 16.88
N GLY A 38 -1.65 15.09 16.22
CA GLY A 38 -1.42 14.89 14.79
C GLY A 38 -1.00 13.45 14.52
N TRP A 39 -1.23 12.99 13.28
CA TRP A 39 -0.70 11.73 12.80
C TRP A 39 0.84 11.78 12.81
N PRO A 40 1.51 10.66 13.02
CA PRO A 40 2.96 10.58 12.84
C PRO A 40 3.35 11.15 11.47
N LYS A 41 4.37 12.01 11.47
CA LYS A 41 4.90 12.52 10.21
C LYS A 41 5.78 11.44 9.59
N THR A 42 5.34 10.90 8.47
CA THR A 42 6.08 9.89 7.69
C THR A 42 6.43 10.46 6.31
N ALA A 43 7.53 9.98 5.75
CA ALA A 43 7.86 10.16 4.36
C ALA A 43 7.07 9.15 3.54
N LYS A 44 6.40 9.61 2.46
CA LYS A 44 5.56 8.76 1.62
C LYS A 44 5.62 9.17 0.17
N THR A 45 5.52 8.19 -0.73
CA THR A 45 5.35 8.46 -2.15
C THR A 45 3.87 8.68 -2.49
N PRO A 46 3.57 9.41 -3.56
CA PRO A 46 2.30 9.24 -4.26
C PRO A 46 2.21 7.79 -4.78
N GLU A 47 1.08 7.44 -5.36
CA GLU A 47 0.94 6.18 -6.11
C GLU A 47 1.84 6.22 -7.35
N ILE A 48 2.70 5.21 -7.49
CA ILE A 48 3.64 5.09 -8.61
C ILE A 48 3.10 4.04 -9.57
N HIS A 49 2.94 4.43 -10.84
CA HIS A 49 2.55 3.53 -11.91
C HIS A 49 3.81 3.09 -12.67
N MET A 50 4.24 1.85 -12.48
CA MET A 50 5.36 1.25 -13.22
C MET A 50 4.81 0.51 -14.44
N PRO A 51 5.14 0.92 -15.68
CA PRO A 51 4.66 0.24 -16.88
C PRO A 51 5.00 -1.26 -16.86
N CYS A 52 4.01 -2.09 -17.07
CA CYS A 52 4.14 -3.54 -17.13
C CYS A 52 3.03 -4.10 -18.01
N PRO A 53 3.34 -4.84 -19.09
CA PRO A 53 2.34 -5.44 -19.97
C PRO A 53 1.35 -6.31 -19.20
N ASP A 54 0.08 -6.31 -19.66
CA ASP A 54 -1.00 -7.05 -19.01
C ASP A 54 -0.73 -8.55 -18.94
N GLU A 55 -0.08 -9.09 -19.97
CA GLU A 55 0.24 -10.51 -20.12
C GLU A 55 1.19 -11.04 -19.06
N ILE A 56 2.06 -10.16 -18.52
CA ILE A 56 3.11 -10.55 -17.57
C ILE A 56 2.96 -9.98 -16.17
N LYS A 57 2.11 -8.94 -15.96
CA LYS A 57 2.06 -8.21 -14.69
C LYS A 57 1.75 -9.10 -13.48
N PHE A 58 0.86 -10.09 -13.62
CA PHE A 58 0.54 -11.00 -12.52
C PHE A 58 1.69 -11.98 -12.24
N GLU A 59 2.43 -12.41 -13.26
CA GLU A 59 3.62 -13.24 -13.06
C GLU A 59 4.74 -12.46 -12.38
N VAL A 60 4.92 -11.17 -12.73
CA VAL A 60 5.88 -10.28 -12.05
C VAL A 60 5.52 -10.14 -10.57
N VAL A 61 4.24 -9.94 -10.24
CA VAL A 61 3.79 -9.86 -8.83
C VAL A 61 4.04 -11.17 -8.09
N LYS A 62 3.77 -12.32 -8.71
CA LYS A 62 4.04 -13.63 -8.13
C LYS A 62 5.52 -13.86 -7.84
N ARG A 63 6.41 -13.45 -8.74
CA ARG A 63 7.86 -13.46 -8.51
C ARG A 63 8.26 -12.54 -7.35
N ALA A 64 7.64 -11.36 -7.27
CA ALA A 64 7.88 -10.42 -6.19
C ALA A 64 7.45 -11.02 -4.82
N GLN A 65 6.29 -11.67 -4.74
CA GLN A 65 5.85 -12.39 -3.54
C GLN A 65 6.89 -13.42 -3.10
N ALA A 66 7.31 -14.32 -4.00
CA ALA A 66 8.29 -15.36 -3.69
C ALA A 66 9.64 -14.77 -3.26
N TYR A 67 10.11 -13.73 -3.93
CA TYR A 67 11.39 -13.08 -3.64
C TYR A 67 11.39 -12.36 -2.29
N PHE A 68 10.36 -11.52 -2.03
CA PHE A 68 10.33 -10.71 -0.82
C PHE A 68 9.95 -11.52 0.43
N ARG A 69 9.19 -12.60 0.30
CA ARG A 69 8.91 -13.54 1.41
C ARG A 69 10.17 -14.12 2.04
N ASN A 70 11.23 -14.33 1.23
CA ASN A 70 12.50 -14.83 1.72
C ASN A 70 13.38 -13.78 2.41
N LYS A 71 13.04 -12.49 2.28
CA LYS A 71 13.85 -11.37 2.80
C LYS A 71 13.17 -10.60 3.92
N TYR A 72 11.84 -10.53 3.91
CA TYR A 72 11.06 -9.64 4.77
C TYR A 72 9.80 -10.32 5.30
N THR A 73 9.24 -9.75 6.34
CA THR A 73 7.83 -10.01 6.68
C THR A 73 6.96 -9.40 5.59
N VAL A 74 6.05 -10.21 5.01
CA VAL A 74 5.18 -9.78 3.92
C VAL A 74 3.71 -10.07 4.22
N SER A 75 2.83 -9.27 3.63
CA SER A 75 1.39 -9.54 3.47
C SER A 75 1.07 -9.69 1.99
N GLU A 76 0.33 -10.72 1.61
CA GLU A 76 0.04 -11.08 0.22
C GLU A 76 -1.46 -11.03 -0.10
N ILE A 77 -2.22 -10.23 0.64
CA ILE A 77 -3.68 -10.09 0.46
C ILE A 77 -4.01 -9.46 -0.91
N ASP A 78 -3.24 -8.44 -1.31
CA ASP A 78 -3.37 -7.78 -2.62
C ASP A 78 -1.97 -7.42 -3.12
N GLY A 79 -1.41 -8.28 -3.96
CA GLY A 79 -0.02 -8.18 -4.39
C GLY A 79 0.96 -8.61 -3.29
N VAL A 80 1.99 -7.81 -3.04
CA VAL A 80 2.94 -8.01 -1.93
C VAL A 80 3.21 -6.69 -1.20
N ARG A 81 2.95 -6.70 0.09
CA ARG A 81 3.33 -5.63 1.00
C ARG A 81 4.50 -6.09 1.87
N VAL A 82 5.65 -5.50 1.64
CA VAL A 82 6.83 -5.66 2.50
C VAL A 82 6.65 -4.82 3.74
N ILE A 83 6.93 -5.39 4.92
CA ILE A 83 6.82 -4.73 6.21
C ILE A 83 8.21 -4.71 6.86
N ARG A 84 8.69 -3.50 7.17
CA ARG A 84 9.93 -3.24 7.91
C ARG A 84 9.61 -2.51 9.22
N PRO A 85 10.49 -2.53 10.21
CA PRO A 85 10.30 -1.75 11.45
C PRO A 85 10.15 -0.25 11.21
N ASP A 86 10.82 0.28 10.18
CA ASP A 86 10.90 1.70 9.82
C ASP A 86 9.98 2.11 8.66
N GLY A 87 9.19 1.16 8.08
CA GLY A 87 8.30 1.48 6.98
C GLY A 87 7.74 0.28 6.25
N TRP A 88 7.04 0.54 5.15
CA TRP A 88 6.45 -0.49 4.31
C TRP A 88 6.45 -0.09 2.82
N GLY A 89 6.44 -1.10 1.95
CA GLY A 89 6.28 -0.91 0.51
C GLY A 89 5.25 -1.89 -0.05
N LEU A 90 4.43 -1.43 -0.98
CA LEU A 90 3.41 -2.22 -1.66
C LEU A 90 3.72 -2.32 -3.15
N ILE A 91 3.54 -3.51 -3.72
CA ILE A 91 3.53 -3.80 -5.15
C ILE A 91 2.27 -4.60 -5.45
N ARG A 92 1.44 -4.12 -6.37
CA ARG A 92 0.27 -4.87 -6.87
C ARG A 92 0.09 -4.67 -8.37
N ALA A 93 -0.58 -5.60 -9.03
CA ALA A 93 -0.98 -5.42 -10.41
C ALA A 93 -2.18 -4.47 -10.50
N SER A 94 -2.16 -3.53 -11.46
CA SER A 94 -3.35 -2.74 -11.78
C SER A 94 -4.41 -3.62 -12.45
N ASN A 95 -5.67 -3.48 -12.06
CA ASN A 95 -6.78 -4.18 -12.71
C ASN A 95 -7.26 -3.48 -13.99
N THR A 96 -6.91 -2.20 -14.16
CA THR A 96 -7.45 -1.34 -15.23
C THR A 96 -6.39 -0.83 -16.21
N GLN A 97 -5.11 -1.00 -15.89
CA GLN A 97 -4.00 -0.46 -16.68
C GLN A 97 -2.88 -1.50 -16.83
N PRO A 98 -2.08 -1.45 -17.93
CA PRO A 98 -0.88 -2.26 -18.10
C PRO A 98 0.27 -1.73 -17.22
N ALA A 99 0.11 -1.86 -15.91
CA ALA A 99 1.03 -1.31 -14.92
C ALA A 99 1.03 -2.11 -13.62
N LEU A 100 2.15 -2.02 -12.90
CA LEU A 100 2.23 -2.30 -11.49
C LEU A 100 1.99 -0.99 -10.71
N ILE A 101 1.28 -1.10 -9.61
CA ILE A 101 1.02 0.00 -8.68
C ILE A 101 1.95 -0.18 -7.48
N LEU A 102 2.73 0.86 -7.18
CA LEU A 102 3.64 0.85 -6.05
C LEU A 102 3.34 2.02 -5.11
N ARG A 103 3.51 1.77 -3.81
CA ARG A 103 3.48 2.79 -2.75
C ARG A 103 4.52 2.48 -1.69
N PHE A 104 5.12 3.53 -1.16
CA PHE A 104 6.12 3.41 -0.10
C PHE A 104 5.85 4.45 0.98
N GLU A 105 6.05 4.05 2.23
CA GLU A 105 5.97 4.92 3.40
C GLU A 105 6.98 4.46 4.43
N ALA A 106 7.71 5.40 5.04
CA ALA A 106 8.66 5.12 6.09
C ALA A 106 8.80 6.32 7.06
N GLU A 107 9.45 6.10 8.20
CA GLU A 107 9.68 7.14 9.19
C GLU A 107 10.52 8.31 8.64
N THR A 108 11.44 8.03 7.71
CA THR A 108 12.31 9.03 7.08
C THR A 108 12.35 8.89 5.56
N GLU A 109 12.70 9.98 4.88
CA GLU A 109 12.89 9.97 3.41
C GLU A 109 14.00 9.00 2.99
N ASN A 110 15.06 8.89 3.75
CA ASN A 110 16.15 7.96 3.46
C ASN A 110 15.65 6.51 3.50
N ALA A 111 15.00 6.11 4.58
CA ALA A 111 14.45 4.76 4.74
C ALA A 111 13.42 4.43 3.63
N MET A 112 12.57 5.42 3.27
CA MET A 112 11.62 5.28 2.17
C MET A 112 12.33 5.07 0.83
N ASN A 113 13.36 5.87 0.53
CA ASN A 113 14.09 5.78 -0.74
C ASN A 113 14.91 4.49 -0.85
N GLU A 114 15.50 4.01 0.25
CA GLU A 114 16.20 2.72 0.30
C GLU A 114 15.23 1.56 0.03
N LEU A 115 14.10 1.54 0.73
CA LEU A 115 13.07 0.53 0.54
C LEU A 115 12.53 0.53 -0.89
N ARG A 116 12.26 1.72 -1.42
CA ARG A 116 11.82 1.91 -2.81
C ARG A 116 12.84 1.34 -3.80
N LYS A 117 14.11 1.71 -3.65
CA LYS A 117 15.19 1.22 -4.52
C LYS A 117 15.32 -0.31 -4.46
N ASP A 118 15.26 -0.90 -3.27
CA ASP A 118 15.37 -2.33 -3.07
C ASP A 118 14.20 -3.10 -3.69
N MET A 119 13.00 -2.51 -3.66
CA MET A 119 11.82 -3.15 -4.24
C MET A 119 11.66 -2.91 -5.74
N GLU A 120 12.01 -1.74 -6.27
CA GLU A 120 11.90 -1.45 -7.70
C GLU A 120 12.96 -2.18 -8.56
N ALA A 121 14.18 -2.35 -8.04
CA ALA A 121 15.27 -2.92 -8.81
C ALA A 121 14.97 -4.33 -9.39
N PRO A 122 14.50 -5.31 -8.62
CA PRO A 122 14.18 -6.63 -9.16
C PRO A 122 12.99 -6.61 -10.13
N LEU A 123 12.01 -5.71 -9.93
CA LEU A 123 10.85 -5.60 -10.84
C LEU A 123 11.25 -5.25 -12.25
N LYS A 124 12.16 -4.27 -12.41
CA LYS A 124 12.66 -3.85 -13.72
C LYS A 124 13.34 -5.01 -14.46
N GLY A 125 14.10 -5.82 -13.75
CA GLY A 125 14.74 -7.01 -14.30
C GLY A 125 13.73 -8.05 -14.77
N TRP A 126 12.72 -8.36 -13.97
CA TRP A 126 11.70 -9.35 -14.33
C TRP A 126 10.79 -8.88 -15.46
N ILE A 127 10.43 -7.58 -15.49
CA ILE A 127 9.65 -7.02 -16.60
C ILE A 127 10.43 -7.14 -17.91
N ALA A 128 11.73 -6.81 -17.91
CA ALA A 128 12.56 -6.93 -19.11
C ALA A 128 12.73 -8.40 -19.57
N GLU A 129 12.94 -9.32 -18.61
CA GLU A 129 13.09 -10.75 -18.91
C GLU A 129 11.80 -11.36 -19.50
N LEU A 130 10.65 -11.08 -18.90
CA LEU A 130 9.37 -11.63 -19.31
C LEU A 130 8.80 -10.95 -20.55
N GLY A 131 8.98 -9.63 -20.68
CA GLY A 131 8.52 -8.85 -21.84
C GLY A 131 9.37 -9.07 -23.09
N GLY A 132 10.63 -9.46 -22.98
CA GLY A 132 11.50 -9.79 -24.11
C GLY A 132 11.32 -11.20 -24.70
N LYS A 133 10.39 -11.99 -24.16
CA LYS A 133 10.06 -13.35 -24.62
C LYS A 133 8.80 -13.40 -25.52
N SER A 134 8.25 -12.22 -25.89
CA SER A 134 7.08 -12.09 -26.74
C SER A 134 7.46 -11.96 -28.21
#